data_c57a0054bd10da39b60dad30425bfff5
#
_entry.id   c57a0054bd10da39b60dad30425bfff5
#
_cell.length_a   1.000
_cell.length_b   1.000
_cell.length_c   1.000
_cell.angle_alpha   90.00
_cell.angle_beta   90.00
_cell.angle_gamma   90.00
#
_symmetry.space_group_name_H-M   'P 1'
#
loop_
_entity.id
_entity.type
_entity.pdbx_description
1 polymer ?
#
loop_
_entity_poly.entity_id
_entity_poly.type
_entity_poly.pdbx_seq_one_letter_code
_entity_poly.pdbx_strand_id
1 'polypeptide(L)'
;AMQPLALMAWYEQLPAGLSNGQVRAALTAVMHRMFDGQENFNEGGFLTIGFVGRQPNIADWYTNNGSLYLPSLAFLPLGLPATHPFWSDAPQPWTSQKAWSGAPFPKDHHWSDEIRTRDLF
;
A
#
# COMPACT_ATOMS: atom_id res chain seq x y z
N ALA A 1 1.09 -1.24 -5.94
CA ALA A 1 1.93 -1.97 -4.98
C ALA A 1 1.39 -1.99 -3.53
N MET A 2 0.23 -1.37 -3.25
CA MET A 2 -0.35 -1.32 -1.88
C MET A 2 -1.33 -2.46 -1.57
N GLN A 3 -1.93 -3.04 -2.59
CA GLN A 3 -2.94 -4.09 -2.46
C GLN A 3 -2.50 -5.29 -1.61
N PRO A 4 -1.27 -5.83 -1.75
CA PRO A 4 -0.84 -6.95 -0.92
C PRO A 4 -0.87 -6.63 0.57
N LEU A 5 -0.41 -5.45 0.98
CA LEU A 5 -0.42 -5.06 2.40
C LEU A 5 -1.85 -4.85 2.93
N ALA A 6 -2.75 -4.32 2.11
CA ALA A 6 -4.16 -4.19 2.47
C ALA A 6 -4.81 -5.57 2.67
N LEU A 7 -4.51 -6.52 1.78
CA LEU A 7 -4.99 -7.89 1.87
C LEU A 7 -4.43 -8.62 3.10
N MET A 8 -3.12 -8.49 3.36
CA MET A 8 -2.47 -9.09 4.53
C MET A 8 -3.01 -8.52 5.84
N ALA A 9 -3.31 -7.22 5.87
CA ALA A 9 -3.97 -6.60 7.02
C ALA A 9 -5.38 -7.17 7.25
N TRP A 10 -6.14 -7.37 6.16
CA TRP A 10 -7.45 -8.01 6.22
C TRP A 10 -7.40 -9.43 6.78
N TYR A 11 -6.41 -10.23 6.36
CA TYR A 11 -6.22 -11.60 6.84
C TYR A 11 -5.50 -11.69 8.19
N GLU A 12 -5.13 -10.57 8.81
CA GLU A 12 -4.33 -10.55 10.05
C GLU A 12 -2.97 -11.27 9.91
N GLN A 13 -2.38 -11.22 8.73
CA GLN A 13 -1.14 -11.91 8.35
C GLN A 13 -0.05 -10.93 7.88
N LEU A 14 0.11 -9.83 8.60
CA LEU A 14 1.19 -8.90 8.29
C LEU A 14 2.56 -9.56 8.52
N PRO A 15 3.56 -9.28 7.66
CA PRO A 15 4.91 -9.76 7.85
C PRO A 15 5.49 -9.38 9.22
N ALA A 16 6.34 -10.24 9.77
CA ALA A 16 7.06 -9.94 11.01
C ALA A 16 7.82 -8.61 10.87
N GLY A 17 7.71 -7.76 11.89
CA GLY A 17 8.33 -6.43 11.88
C GLY A 17 7.49 -5.31 11.26
N LEU A 18 6.31 -5.60 10.72
CA LEU A 18 5.33 -4.59 10.29
C LEU A 18 4.13 -4.55 11.24
N SER A 19 3.91 -3.42 11.89
CA SER A 19 2.73 -3.21 12.73
C SER A 19 1.53 -2.73 11.91
N ASN A 20 0.32 -2.97 12.43
CA ASN A 20 -0.92 -2.44 11.86
C ASN A 20 -0.87 -0.91 11.68
N GLY A 21 -0.36 -0.19 12.68
CA GLY A 21 -0.21 1.26 12.63
C GLY A 21 0.75 1.74 11.53
N GLN A 22 1.86 1.01 11.29
CA GLN A 22 2.78 1.29 10.18
C GLN A 22 2.12 1.07 8.82
N VAL A 23 1.46 -0.07 8.64
CA VAL A 23 0.80 -0.41 7.37
C VAL A 23 -0.32 0.57 7.06
N ARG A 24 -1.18 0.89 8.03
CA ARG A 24 -2.22 1.90 7.84
C ARG A 24 -1.62 3.26 7.46
N ALA A 25 -0.62 3.73 8.19
CA ALA A 25 0.03 5.02 7.91
C ALA A 25 0.65 5.06 6.51
N ALA A 26 1.33 3.99 6.08
CA ALA A 26 1.90 3.88 4.75
C ALA A 26 0.82 3.88 3.65
N LEU A 27 -0.23 3.05 3.79
CA LEU A 27 -1.33 3.00 2.83
C LEU A 27 -2.02 4.36 2.71
N THR A 28 -2.32 5.01 3.83
CA THR A 28 -2.95 6.33 3.86
C THR A 28 -2.08 7.38 3.17
N ALA A 29 -0.78 7.42 3.49
CA ALA A 29 0.14 8.39 2.88
C ALA A 29 0.25 8.24 1.37
N VAL A 30 0.30 7.00 0.87
CA VAL A 30 0.35 6.75 -0.58
C VAL A 30 -0.97 7.12 -1.25
N MET A 31 -2.13 6.80 -0.64
CA MET A 31 -3.43 7.21 -1.16
C MET A 31 -3.52 8.74 -1.26
N HIS A 32 -3.16 9.47 -0.21
CA HIS A 32 -3.10 10.93 -0.26
C HIS A 32 -2.18 11.43 -1.38
N ARG A 33 -0.97 10.85 -1.48
CA ARG A 33 -0.02 11.25 -2.53
C ARG A 33 -0.54 11.01 -3.94
N MET A 34 -1.32 9.96 -4.16
CA MET A 34 -1.84 9.60 -5.48
C MET A 34 -3.12 10.36 -5.85
N PHE A 35 -3.95 10.70 -4.87
CA PHE A 35 -5.30 11.21 -5.15
C PHE A 35 -5.51 12.68 -4.79
N ASP A 36 -4.82 13.23 -3.78
CA ASP A 36 -5.05 14.61 -3.36
C ASP A 36 -4.58 15.60 -4.41
N GLY A 37 -5.51 16.44 -4.88
CA GLY A 37 -5.22 17.51 -5.84
C GLY A 37 -4.80 17.03 -7.22
N GLN A 38 -5.09 15.76 -7.58
CA GLN A 38 -4.76 15.19 -8.88
C GLN A 38 -6.01 14.98 -9.75
N GLU A 39 -5.83 15.04 -11.07
CA GLU A 39 -6.89 14.72 -12.04
C GLU A 39 -6.98 13.20 -12.25
N ASN A 40 -7.52 12.51 -11.24
CA ASN A 40 -7.60 11.06 -11.27
C ASN A 40 -8.81 10.50 -12.00
N PHE A 41 -9.84 11.32 -12.23
CA PHE A 41 -11.08 10.90 -12.88
C PHE A 41 -11.34 11.76 -14.11
N ASN A 42 -11.88 11.15 -15.14
CA ASN A 42 -12.34 11.85 -16.33
C ASN A 42 -13.75 12.46 -16.10
N GLU A 43 -14.27 13.17 -17.10
CA GLU A 43 -15.60 13.80 -17.05
C GLU A 43 -16.73 12.79 -16.81
N GLY A 44 -16.56 11.54 -17.23
CA GLY A 44 -17.50 10.44 -16.98
C GLY A 44 -17.37 9.78 -15.60
N GLY A 45 -16.48 10.26 -14.73
CA GLY A 45 -16.24 9.71 -13.39
C GLY A 45 -15.41 8.42 -13.39
N PHE A 46 -14.76 8.05 -14.49
CA PHE A 46 -13.89 6.89 -14.56
C PHE A 46 -12.46 7.27 -14.20
N LEU A 47 -11.79 6.39 -13.45
CA LEU A 47 -10.39 6.54 -13.10
C LEU A 47 -9.53 6.63 -14.39
N THR A 48 -8.60 7.57 -14.42
CA THR A 48 -7.69 7.76 -15.55
C THR A 48 -6.41 6.94 -15.39
N ILE A 49 -5.78 6.61 -16.51
CA ILE A 49 -4.51 5.88 -16.52
C ILE A 49 -3.40 6.83 -16.08
N GLY A 50 -2.60 6.38 -15.10
CA GLY A 50 -1.45 7.13 -14.60
C GLY A 50 -0.92 6.54 -13.30
N PHE A 51 0.29 6.90 -12.93
CA PHE A 51 0.86 6.61 -11.62
C PHE A 51 0.37 7.63 -10.57
N VAL A 52 0.36 8.91 -10.93
CA VAL A 52 -0.23 10.01 -10.15
C VAL A 52 -0.97 10.92 -11.13
N GLY A 53 -2.27 11.01 -10.98
CA GLY A 53 -3.11 11.75 -11.92
C GLY A 53 -3.15 11.12 -13.32
N ARG A 54 -3.48 11.91 -14.33
CA ARG A 54 -3.62 11.46 -15.71
C ARG A 54 -2.27 11.45 -16.43
N GLN A 55 -1.74 10.26 -16.71
CA GLN A 55 -0.45 10.04 -17.37
C GLN A 55 -0.58 8.97 -18.47
N PRO A 56 -1.32 9.22 -19.56
CA PRO A 56 -1.61 8.19 -20.56
C PRO A 56 -0.35 7.64 -21.26
N ASN A 57 0.73 8.41 -21.31
CA ASN A 57 1.96 8.02 -21.98
C ASN A 57 2.78 6.94 -21.27
N ILE A 58 2.44 6.61 -20.01
CA ILE A 58 3.07 5.48 -19.29
C ILE A 58 2.32 4.16 -19.48
N ALA A 59 1.22 4.18 -20.22
CA ALA A 59 0.40 3.01 -20.49
C ALA A 59 0.92 2.23 -21.68
N ASP A 60 0.88 0.91 -21.59
CA ASP A 60 1.03 0.04 -22.74
C ASP A 60 -0.21 0.10 -23.63
N TRP A 61 -0.06 -0.28 -24.91
CA TRP A 61 -1.13 -0.25 -25.90
C TRP A 61 -2.37 -1.08 -25.51
N TYR A 62 -2.21 -2.09 -24.66
CA TYR A 62 -3.30 -2.96 -24.18
C TYR A 62 -3.96 -2.45 -22.89
N THR A 63 -3.40 -1.41 -22.25
CA THR A 63 -3.96 -0.88 -21.01
C THR A 63 -5.26 -0.13 -21.29
N ASN A 64 -6.26 -0.38 -20.47
CA ASN A 64 -7.57 0.28 -20.58
C ASN A 64 -8.13 0.63 -19.20
N ASN A 65 -9.10 1.54 -19.18
CA ASN A 65 -9.70 2.02 -17.94
C ASN A 65 -10.45 0.91 -17.17
N GLY A 66 -10.89 -0.15 -17.83
CA GLY A 66 -11.53 -1.28 -17.16
C GLY A 66 -10.60 -2.07 -16.24
N SER A 67 -9.29 -2.02 -16.47
CA SER A 67 -8.28 -2.68 -15.62
C SER A 67 -7.97 -1.91 -14.32
N LEU A 68 -8.43 -0.67 -14.19
CA LEU A 68 -8.09 0.22 -13.08
C LEU A 68 -8.87 -0.05 -11.79
N TYR A 69 -9.75 -1.04 -11.76
CA TYR A 69 -10.47 -1.44 -10.54
C TYR A 69 -9.54 -1.98 -9.43
N LEU A 70 -8.37 -2.50 -9.79
CA LEU A 70 -7.40 -3.06 -8.82
C LEU A 70 -6.97 -2.10 -7.70
N PRO A 71 -6.84 -0.77 -7.91
CA PRO A 71 -6.59 0.16 -6.81
C PRO A 71 -7.62 0.11 -5.69
N SER A 72 -8.87 -0.27 -5.99
CA SER A 72 -9.92 -0.40 -4.96
C SER A 72 -9.61 -1.44 -3.89
N LEU A 73 -8.73 -2.40 -4.17
CA LEU A 73 -8.28 -3.39 -3.19
C LEU A 73 -7.49 -2.77 -2.03
N ALA A 74 -6.97 -1.55 -2.19
CA ALA A 74 -6.36 -0.80 -1.09
C ALA A 74 -7.36 -0.46 0.03
N PHE A 75 -8.67 -0.49 -0.27
CA PHE A 75 -9.75 -0.21 0.68
C PHE A 75 -10.28 -1.45 1.42
N LEU A 76 -9.73 -2.64 1.18
CA LEU A 76 -10.13 -3.88 1.90
C LEU A 76 -10.19 -3.70 3.43
N PRO A 77 -9.22 -3.00 4.08
CA PRO A 77 -9.28 -2.81 5.52
C PRO A 77 -10.50 -2.03 6.04
N LEU A 78 -11.24 -1.32 5.17
CA LEU A 78 -12.51 -0.68 5.57
C LEU A 78 -13.56 -1.69 6.06
N GLY A 79 -13.44 -2.95 5.70
CA GLY A 79 -14.30 -4.02 6.22
C GLY A 79 -13.94 -4.49 7.63
N LEU A 80 -12.80 -4.07 8.18
CA LEU A 80 -12.42 -4.39 9.56
C LEU A 80 -13.18 -3.49 10.55
N PRO A 81 -13.59 -4.01 11.71
CA PRO A 81 -14.27 -3.21 12.73
C PRO A 81 -13.35 -2.09 13.24
N ALA A 82 -13.93 -0.96 13.66
CA ALA A 82 -13.16 0.20 14.14
C ALA A 82 -12.27 -0.10 15.36
N THR A 83 -12.61 -1.15 16.12
CA THR A 83 -11.82 -1.62 17.27
C THR A 83 -10.63 -2.52 16.89
N HIS A 84 -10.54 -2.92 15.61
CA HIS A 84 -9.44 -3.75 15.14
C HIS A 84 -8.11 -2.97 15.25
N PRO A 85 -6.98 -3.63 15.60
CA PRO A 85 -5.66 -2.99 15.73
C PRO A 85 -5.24 -2.18 14.50
N PHE A 86 -5.66 -2.58 13.31
CA PHE A 86 -5.43 -1.79 12.10
C PHE A 86 -5.94 -0.35 12.23
N TRP A 87 -7.08 -0.14 12.89
CA TRP A 87 -7.68 1.19 13.09
C TRP A 87 -7.34 1.81 14.43
N SER A 88 -7.30 1.02 15.51
CA SER A 88 -7.12 1.51 16.88
C SER A 88 -5.67 1.79 17.28
N ASP A 89 -4.69 1.11 16.66
CA ASP A 89 -3.29 1.35 16.95
C ASP A 89 -2.86 2.77 16.53
N ALA A 90 -1.98 3.37 17.31
CA ALA A 90 -1.40 4.64 16.94
C ALA A 90 -0.62 4.52 15.61
N PRO A 91 -0.66 5.54 14.73
CA PRO A 91 0.14 5.54 13.52
C PRO A 91 1.63 5.47 13.85
N GLN A 92 2.37 4.64 13.10
CA GLN A 92 3.79 4.40 13.30
C GLN A 92 4.56 4.75 12.02
N PRO A 93 5.78 5.30 12.13
CA PRO A 93 6.61 5.55 10.96
C PRO A 93 6.94 4.23 10.25
N TRP A 94 6.64 4.17 8.96
CA TRP A 94 6.99 3.01 8.12
C TRP A 94 8.42 3.13 7.58
N THR A 95 8.95 2.06 7.01
CA THR A 95 10.36 1.94 6.62
C THR A 95 10.85 3.11 5.74
N SER A 96 10.10 3.44 4.67
CA SER A 96 10.51 4.55 3.80
C SER A 96 10.47 5.90 4.53
N GLN A 97 9.50 6.13 5.41
CA GLN A 97 9.45 7.34 6.22
C GLN A 97 10.66 7.43 7.17
N LYS A 98 11.02 6.31 7.82
CA LYS A 98 12.22 6.24 8.66
C LYS A 98 13.48 6.54 7.86
N ALA A 99 13.62 5.94 6.66
CA ALA A 99 14.76 6.18 5.78
C ALA A 99 14.90 7.66 5.42
N TRP A 100 13.83 8.32 5.01
CA TRP A 100 13.85 9.74 4.63
C TRP A 100 14.06 10.67 5.82
N SER A 101 13.66 10.27 7.03
CA SER A 101 13.87 11.07 8.25
C SER A 101 15.21 10.82 8.93
N GLY A 102 16.05 9.91 8.41
CA GLY A 102 17.30 9.52 9.04
C GLY A 102 17.15 8.64 10.28
N ALA A 103 15.94 8.15 10.55
CA ALA A 103 15.70 7.23 11.66
C ALA A 103 16.22 5.81 11.35
N PRO A 104 16.65 5.03 12.34
CA PRO A 104 17.10 3.68 12.13
C PRO A 104 15.96 2.77 11.66
N PHE A 105 16.26 1.89 10.72
CA PHE A 105 15.36 0.84 10.23
C PHE A 105 16.17 -0.44 9.93
N PRO A 106 15.55 -1.63 9.93
CA PRO A 106 16.25 -2.88 9.64
C PRO A 106 16.87 -2.87 8.25
N LYS A 107 18.13 -3.30 8.16
CA LYS A 107 18.79 -3.53 6.87
C LYS A 107 18.22 -4.78 6.24
N ASP A 108 17.94 -4.70 4.94
CA ASP A 108 17.57 -5.87 4.17
C ASP A 108 18.79 -6.78 3.94
N HIS A 109 18.55 -8.07 3.80
CA HIS A 109 19.57 -9.09 3.59
C HIS A 109 19.30 -9.81 2.28
N HIS A 110 20.38 -10.32 1.67
CA HIS A 110 20.24 -11.20 0.52
C HIS A 110 19.48 -12.48 0.93
N TRP A 111 18.71 -13.00 0.02
CA TRP A 111 17.98 -14.24 0.24
C TRP A 111 18.97 -15.42 0.32
N SER A 112 18.95 -16.17 1.42
CA SER A 112 19.73 -17.40 1.60
C SER A 112 18.80 -18.56 1.98
N ASP A 113 19.23 -19.80 1.68
CA ASP A 113 18.42 -20.98 1.98
C ASP A 113 18.18 -21.19 3.48
N GLU A 114 19.03 -20.65 4.34
CA GLU A 114 18.85 -20.67 5.80
C GLU A 114 17.69 -19.76 6.27
N ILE A 115 17.42 -18.67 5.54
CA ILE A 115 16.29 -17.77 5.82
C ILE A 115 15.00 -18.41 5.32
N ARG A 116 15.06 -19.18 4.23
CA ARG A 116 13.92 -19.84 3.59
C ARG A 116 13.11 -20.75 4.50
N THR A 117 13.74 -21.33 5.50
CA THR A 117 13.12 -22.30 6.41
C THR A 117 12.60 -21.67 7.72
N ARG A 118 13.06 -20.48 8.09
CA ARG A 118 12.66 -19.84 9.36
C ARG A 118 11.45 -18.90 9.25
N ASP A 119 11.19 -18.35 8.08
CA ASP A 119 10.20 -17.29 7.90
C ASP A 119 8.90 -17.76 7.19
N LEU A 120 8.79 -19.05 6.92
CA LEU A 120 7.60 -19.63 6.26
C LEU A 120 6.65 -20.39 7.19
N PHE A 121 6.94 -20.39 8.53
CA PHE A 121 6.06 -21.07 9.50
C PHE A 121 5.91 -20.26 10.80
#